data_2dbefd986dcc7ef1236a347af9666446
#
_entry.id   2dbefd986dcc7ef1236a347af9666446
#
_cell.length_a   1.000
_cell.length_b   1.000
_cell.length_c   1.000
_cell.angle_alpha   90.00
_cell.angle_beta   90.00
_cell.angle_gamma   90.00
#
_symmetry.space_group_name_H-M   'P 1'
#
loop_
_entity.id
_entity.type
_entity.pdbx_description
1 polymer ?
#
loop_
_entity_poly.entity_id
_entity_poly.type
_entity_poly.pdbx_seq_one_letter_code
_entity_poly.pdbx_strand_id
1 'polypeptide(L)'
;NEEISIIIDKLQNYCQYLDDNENVKVDELTRINSSLVEYKNKLVNIFELEKNQFEITHGKGTYNNKSWRGFMATYNSINPTYYLDELNSAIKQIPLIIKLLNTDLISGTEKSAILITGKGGIGKTHLLCDIVNEFISKDIPAVILLGEMFKSQQSADNVILKRFNFNGTIEDFFTILNEYGIQNNVYVPICIDAINEVNDSSYWNINLPLLTAKLETFSNIKIIISCRTLYLKEYLENEKIEKYLKLQHDGFSEMESEALREFCVYYGVNINYNSVFVPEFMNPLFLKMLCEIAKEKDDKTIVVEDIHKLMNDFFDLKNKAITNKYPEYFSIRDNVVPKILISVAKLMADNKRYYILWNELKDLVKQRLAEMDIKEISSGLIKQIISENLLRESDDDDSKITFAYQKFFEYYYAKTLSNNDEKTIFNAVINNEITLGTLEMIQILYFQNNKEELISKLDNKRDAKVLDSFISGLYWRKPDEVNEKTVIEIKKAITSLDENVRRRTIIGLLA
;
A
#
# COMPACT_ATOMS: atom_id res chain seq x y z
N ASN A 1 0.55 24.77 -33.75
CA ASN A 1 1.75 24.86 -32.92
C ASN A 1 1.72 26.04 -31.95
N GLU A 2 1.27 27.23 -32.42
CA GLU A 2 1.19 28.43 -31.58
C GLU A 2 0.13 28.24 -30.43
N GLU A 3 -0.99 27.64 -30.75
CA GLU A 3 -2.07 27.40 -29.79
C GLU A 3 -1.67 26.39 -28.70
N ILE A 4 -0.88 25.38 -29.05
CA ILE A 4 -0.33 24.41 -28.08
C ILE A 4 0.68 25.07 -27.13
N SER A 5 1.59 25.90 -27.68
CA SER A 5 2.56 26.66 -26.89
C SER A 5 1.86 27.53 -25.86
N ILE A 6 0.80 28.24 -26.26
CA ILE A 6 -0.02 29.07 -25.36
C ILE A 6 -0.66 28.23 -24.25
N ILE A 7 -1.14 27.03 -24.57
CA ILE A 7 -1.75 26.12 -23.56
C ILE A 7 -0.67 25.64 -22.60
N ILE A 8 0.48 25.22 -23.09
CA ILE A 8 1.60 24.75 -22.26
C ILE A 8 2.10 25.87 -21.34
N ASP A 9 2.30 27.07 -21.87
CA ASP A 9 2.71 28.23 -21.07
C ASP A 9 1.71 28.56 -19.96
N LYS A 10 0.42 28.45 -20.24
CA LYS A 10 -0.62 28.65 -19.22
C LYS A 10 -0.65 27.54 -18.17
N LEU A 11 -0.45 26.29 -18.57
CA LEU A 11 -0.35 25.16 -17.63
C LEU A 11 0.89 25.33 -16.72
N GLN A 12 2.03 25.71 -17.28
CA GLN A 12 3.24 25.99 -16.50
C GLN A 12 3.03 27.15 -15.52
N ASN A 13 2.40 28.24 -15.97
CA ASN A 13 2.06 29.38 -15.11
C ASN A 13 1.10 28.98 -13.98
N TYR A 14 0.13 28.07 -14.22
CA TYR A 14 -0.73 27.54 -13.15
C TYR A 14 0.02 26.65 -12.17
N CYS A 15 0.92 25.78 -12.66
CA CYS A 15 1.75 24.97 -11.78
C CYS A 15 2.66 25.86 -10.91
N GLN A 16 3.30 26.85 -11.51
CA GLN A 16 4.14 27.81 -10.78
C GLN A 16 3.32 28.66 -9.81
N TYR A 17 2.11 29.08 -10.19
CA TYR A 17 1.20 29.79 -9.28
C TYR A 17 0.80 28.94 -8.08
N LEU A 18 0.56 27.64 -8.26
CA LEU A 18 0.24 26.71 -7.19
C LEU A 18 1.46 26.45 -6.29
N ASP A 19 2.66 26.41 -6.87
CA ASP A 19 3.92 26.27 -6.13
C ASP A 19 4.28 27.54 -5.33
N ASP A 20 4.02 28.74 -5.91
CA ASP A 20 4.38 30.02 -5.30
C ASP A 20 3.34 30.51 -4.27
N ASN A 21 2.11 29.97 -4.30
CA ASN A 21 1.01 30.41 -3.45
C ASN A 21 0.49 29.27 -2.55
N GLU A 22 1.01 29.21 -1.37
CA GLU A 22 0.68 28.19 -0.38
C GLU A 22 -0.77 28.27 0.15
N ASN A 23 -1.48 29.40 -0.07
CA ASN A 23 -2.87 29.64 0.31
C ASN A 23 -3.73 30.04 -0.88
N VAL A 24 -3.91 29.10 -1.81
CA VAL A 24 -4.77 29.35 -2.99
C VAL A 24 -6.23 29.38 -2.57
N LYS A 25 -6.93 30.48 -2.88
CA LYS A 25 -8.36 30.61 -2.58
C LYS A 25 -9.19 29.61 -3.40
N VAL A 26 -10.25 29.06 -2.78
CA VAL A 26 -11.15 28.08 -3.40
C VAL A 26 -11.70 28.55 -4.75
N ASP A 27 -12.08 29.84 -4.86
CA ASP A 27 -12.59 30.43 -6.11
C ASP A 27 -11.56 30.39 -7.23
N GLU A 28 -10.28 30.53 -6.90
CA GLU A 28 -9.18 30.50 -7.86
C GLU A 28 -8.87 29.07 -8.31
N LEU A 29 -8.91 28.09 -7.41
CA LEU A 29 -8.83 26.68 -7.74
C LEU A 29 -9.96 26.22 -8.66
N THR A 30 -11.18 26.69 -8.41
CA THR A 30 -12.35 26.44 -9.27
C THR A 30 -12.16 27.02 -10.67
N ARG A 31 -11.57 28.20 -10.76
CA ARG A 31 -11.28 28.89 -12.03
C ARG A 31 -10.17 28.17 -12.81
N ILE A 32 -9.10 27.75 -12.13
CA ILE A 32 -8.02 26.92 -12.70
C ILE A 32 -8.59 25.62 -13.23
N ASN A 33 -9.40 24.92 -12.43
CA ASN A 33 -10.05 23.68 -12.82
C ASN A 33 -10.90 23.81 -14.09
N SER A 34 -11.72 24.86 -14.17
CA SER A 34 -12.52 25.14 -15.36
C SER A 34 -11.67 25.37 -16.61
N SER A 35 -10.54 26.09 -16.45
CA SER A 35 -9.57 26.31 -17.52
C SER A 35 -8.86 25.04 -17.95
N LEU A 36 -8.51 24.15 -17.02
CA LEU A 36 -7.89 22.85 -17.32
C LEU A 36 -8.83 21.94 -18.12
N VAL A 37 -10.12 21.93 -17.81
CA VAL A 37 -11.13 21.18 -18.58
C VAL A 37 -11.21 21.71 -20.02
N GLU A 38 -11.22 23.03 -20.21
CA GLU A 38 -11.23 23.65 -21.53
C GLU A 38 -9.96 23.29 -22.32
N TYR A 39 -8.78 23.41 -21.70
CA TYR A 39 -7.50 23.09 -22.34
C TYR A 39 -7.39 21.61 -22.70
N LYS A 40 -7.84 20.72 -21.84
CA LYS A 40 -7.92 19.29 -22.16
C LYS A 40 -8.72 19.04 -23.43
N ASN A 41 -9.91 19.64 -23.53
CA ASN A 41 -10.76 19.47 -24.72
C ASN A 41 -10.10 20.01 -25.99
N LYS A 42 -9.40 21.13 -25.90
CA LYS A 42 -8.61 21.68 -27.03
C LYS A 42 -7.47 20.72 -27.43
N LEU A 43 -6.70 20.21 -26.45
CA LEU A 43 -5.61 19.28 -26.73
C LEU A 43 -6.10 17.95 -27.34
N VAL A 44 -7.25 17.44 -26.90
CA VAL A 44 -7.88 16.25 -27.50
C VAL A 44 -8.23 16.49 -28.96
N ASN A 45 -8.82 17.64 -29.28
CA ASN A 45 -9.15 18.00 -30.68
C ASN A 45 -7.89 18.10 -31.54
N ILE A 46 -6.85 18.76 -31.06
CA ILE A 46 -5.57 18.88 -31.76
C ILE A 46 -4.94 17.49 -31.94
N PHE A 47 -4.92 16.66 -30.90
CA PHE A 47 -4.38 15.30 -31.00
C PHE A 47 -5.08 14.47 -32.07
N GLU A 48 -6.41 14.49 -32.12
CA GLU A 48 -7.18 13.71 -33.12
C GLU A 48 -6.92 14.25 -34.54
N LEU A 49 -6.78 15.57 -34.74
CA LEU A 49 -6.44 16.14 -36.01
C LEU A 49 -5.03 15.73 -36.47
N GLU A 50 -4.05 15.88 -35.62
CA GLU A 50 -2.65 15.51 -35.90
C GLU A 50 -2.47 14.03 -36.12
N LYS A 51 -3.14 13.19 -35.32
CA LYS A 51 -3.15 11.73 -35.48
C LYS A 51 -3.78 11.32 -36.81
N ASN A 52 -4.90 11.92 -37.20
CA ASN A 52 -5.53 11.65 -38.47
C ASN A 52 -4.60 12.05 -39.65
N GLN A 53 -3.95 13.21 -39.57
CA GLN A 53 -2.97 13.65 -40.57
C GLN A 53 -1.78 12.68 -40.65
N PHE A 54 -1.28 12.23 -39.50
CA PHE A 54 -0.22 11.25 -39.44
C PHE A 54 -0.63 9.90 -40.07
N GLU A 55 -1.84 9.43 -39.78
CA GLU A 55 -2.35 8.17 -40.35
C GLU A 55 -2.69 8.27 -41.83
N ILE A 56 -3.08 9.44 -42.33
CA ILE A 56 -3.21 9.70 -43.77
C ILE A 56 -1.86 9.53 -44.48
N THR A 57 -0.79 9.98 -43.86
CA THR A 57 0.56 9.93 -44.46
C THR A 57 1.19 8.55 -44.37
N HIS A 58 1.00 7.83 -43.28
CA HIS A 58 1.71 6.58 -42.95
C HIS A 58 0.82 5.31 -42.98
N GLY A 59 -0.47 5.46 -43.18
CA GLY A 59 -1.45 4.38 -43.18
C GLY A 59 -2.31 4.32 -41.92
N LYS A 60 -3.57 3.97 -42.10
CA LYS A 60 -4.55 3.90 -41.01
C LYS A 60 -4.15 2.89 -39.94
N GLY A 61 -4.21 3.29 -38.69
CA GLY A 61 -3.87 2.45 -37.51
C GLY A 61 -2.37 2.40 -37.19
N THR A 62 -1.50 3.08 -37.94
CA THR A 62 -0.03 3.07 -37.73
C THR A 62 0.37 3.69 -36.41
N TYR A 63 -0.35 4.71 -35.92
CA TYR A 63 -0.07 5.33 -34.62
C TYR A 63 -0.16 4.32 -33.47
N ASN A 64 -1.14 3.43 -33.48
CA ASN A 64 -1.35 2.41 -32.45
C ASN A 64 -0.53 1.13 -32.67
N ASN A 65 0.18 1.00 -33.80
CA ASN A 65 0.97 -0.18 -34.13
C ASN A 65 2.37 -0.11 -33.52
N LYS A 66 2.57 -0.79 -32.37
CA LYS A 66 3.86 -0.83 -31.67
C LYS A 66 5.02 -1.36 -32.52
N SER A 67 4.77 -2.36 -33.34
CA SER A 67 5.80 -2.94 -34.22
C SER A 67 6.23 -1.94 -35.29
N TRP A 68 5.29 -1.23 -35.90
CA TRP A 68 5.58 -0.19 -36.86
C TRP A 68 6.35 0.97 -36.23
N ARG A 69 5.95 1.43 -35.05
CA ARG A 69 6.64 2.51 -34.30
C ARG A 69 8.06 2.12 -33.92
N GLY A 70 8.27 0.88 -33.45
CA GLY A 70 9.59 0.34 -33.14
C GLY A 70 10.48 0.26 -34.39
N PHE A 71 9.95 -0.20 -35.52
CA PHE A 71 10.66 -0.23 -36.81
C PHE A 71 11.09 1.18 -37.25
N MET A 72 10.17 2.15 -37.22
CA MET A 72 10.48 3.53 -37.62
C MET A 72 11.47 4.23 -36.72
N ALA A 73 11.39 4.01 -35.40
CA ALA A 73 12.37 4.54 -34.44
C ALA A 73 13.78 3.99 -34.67
N THR A 74 13.88 2.73 -35.06
CA THR A 74 15.19 2.10 -35.37
C THR A 74 15.78 2.61 -36.70
N TYR A 75 14.91 2.91 -37.68
CA TYR A 75 15.34 3.27 -39.01
C TYR A 75 15.72 4.74 -39.20
N ASN A 76 15.03 5.66 -38.49
CA ASN A 76 15.16 7.12 -38.68
C ASN A 76 15.87 7.86 -37.54
N SER A 77 16.36 7.22 -36.52
CA SER A 77 16.93 7.86 -35.33
C SER A 77 16.07 8.95 -34.65
N ILE A 78 14.90 9.25 -35.18
CA ILE A 78 13.89 10.17 -34.63
C ILE A 78 12.58 9.39 -34.51
N ASN A 79 11.98 9.35 -33.32
CA ASN A 79 10.66 8.75 -33.14
C ASN A 79 9.61 9.59 -33.87
N PRO A 80 9.01 9.12 -34.96
CA PRO A 80 8.09 9.92 -35.77
C PRO A 80 6.77 10.21 -35.06
N THR A 81 6.49 9.54 -33.94
CA THR A 81 5.30 9.73 -33.12
C THR A 81 5.57 10.49 -31.83
N TYR A 82 6.81 10.95 -31.61
CA TYR A 82 7.23 11.61 -30.37
C TYR A 82 6.28 12.74 -29.95
N TYR A 83 5.98 13.63 -30.88
CA TYR A 83 5.07 14.73 -30.63
C TYR A 83 3.64 14.31 -30.28
N LEU A 84 3.09 13.30 -30.97
CA LEU A 84 1.78 12.74 -30.67
C LEU A 84 1.78 12.02 -29.31
N ASP A 85 2.90 11.37 -28.94
CA ASP A 85 3.05 10.71 -27.67
C ASP A 85 3.09 11.71 -26.50
N GLU A 86 3.78 12.86 -26.69
CA GLU A 86 3.78 13.95 -25.72
C GLU A 86 2.40 14.57 -25.54
N LEU A 87 1.69 14.85 -26.64
CA LEU A 87 0.31 15.33 -26.58
C LEU A 87 -0.61 14.35 -25.85
N ASN A 88 -0.50 13.08 -26.16
CA ASN A 88 -1.29 12.04 -25.51
C ASN A 88 -0.96 11.92 -24.01
N SER A 89 0.32 12.04 -23.66
CA SER A 89 0.76 12.09 -22.27
C SER A 89 0.16 13.28 -21.52
N ALA A 90 0.24 14.47 -22.09
CA ALA A 90 -0.35 15.68 -21.51
C ALA A 90 -1.88 15.55 -21.33
N ILE A 91 -2.58 15.01 -22.35
CA ILE A 91 -4.03 14.76 -22.28
C ILE A 91 -4.38 13.80 -21.15
N LYS A 92 -3.53 12.79 -20.87
CA LYS A 92 -3.73 11.83 -19.77
C LYS A 92 -3.42 12.42 -18.39
N GLN A 93 -2.46 13.34 -18.30
CA GLN A 93 -2.07 13.96 -17.03
C GLN A 93 -3.07 15.02 -16.56
N ILE A 94 -3.67 15.79 -17.47
CA ILE A 94 -4.65 16.83 -17.11
C ILE A 94 -5.83 16.28 -16.28
N PRO A 95 -6.46 15.15 -16.60
CA PRO A 95 -7.51 14.58 -15.74
C PRO A 95 -7.05 14.23 -14.33
N LEU A 96 -5.77 13.85 -14.16
CA LEU A 96 -5.21 13.58 -12.83
C LEU A 96 -5.11 14.90 -12.05
N ILE A 97 -4.63 15.95 -12.67
CA ILE A 97 -4.57 17.29 -12.06
C ILE A 97 -5.99 17.79 -11.74
N ILE A 98 -6.93 17.65 -12.69
CA ILE A 98 -8.35 18.01 -12.47
C ILE A 98 -8.94 17.20 -11.31
N LYS A 99 -8.66 15.89 -11.22
CA LYS A 99 -9.11 15.03 -10.12
C LYS A 99 -8.49 15.46 -8.79
N LEU A 100 -7.22 15.88 -8.79
CA LEU A 100 -6.54 16.43 -7.61
C LEU A 100 -7.13 17.78 -7.18
N LEU A 101 -7.52 18.63 -8.14
CA LEU A 101 -8.13 19.94 -7.89
C LEU A 101 -9.63 19.85 -7.60
N ASN A 102 -10.31 18.74 -8.00
CA ASN A 102 -11.73 18.59 -7.79
C ASN A 102 -12.04 18.04 -6.39
N THR A 103 -12.82 18.80 -5.65
CA THR A 103 -13.61 18.47 -4.46
C THR A 103 -12.81 18.09 -3.21
N ASP A 104 -11.91 17.12 -3.27
CA ASP A 104 -11.31 16.58 -2.05
C ASP A 104 -10.16 17.46 -1.51
N LEU A 105 -9.38 18.07 -2.38
CA LEU A 105 -8.33 19.02 -1.96
C LEU A 105 -8.95 20.32 -1.41
N ILE A 106 -9.96 20.84 -2.08
CA ILE A 106 -10.65 22.07 -1.65
C ILE A 106 -11.39 21.83 -0.32
N SER A 107 -12.12 20.71 -0.21
CA SER A 107 -12.74 20.33 1.06
C SER A 107 -11.73 19.91 2.12
N GLY A 108 -10.55 19.47 1.71
CA GLY A 108 -9.46 19.04 2.59
C GLY A 108 -8.73 20.18 3.29
N THR A 109 -8.66 21.38 2.66
CA THR A 109 -8.05 22.56 3.32
C THR A 109 -8.84 22.99 4.56
N GLU A 110 -10.13 22.74 4.59
CA GLU A 110 -10.99 23.03 5.75
C GLU A 110 -10.98 21.93 6.82
N LYS A 111 -10.50 20.71 6.47
CA LYS A 111 -10.48 19.58 7.42
C LYS A 111 -9.16 19.52 8.17
N SER A 112 -9.25 19.27 9.48
CA SER A 112 -8.08 19.13 10.36
C SER A 112 -7.33 17.79 10.18
N ALA A 113 -7.95 16.78 9.54
CA ALA A 113 -7.37 15.47 9.36
C ALA A 113 -7.58 14.89 7.96
N ILE A 114 -6.54 14.23 7.46
CA ILE A 114 -6.51 13.49 6.20
C ILE A 114 -6.33 12.00 6.53
N LEU A 115 -7.18 11.15 5.98
CA LEU A 115 -7.15 9.70 6.14
C LEU A 115 -6.70 9.03 4.83
N ILE A 116 -5.48 8.53 4.80
CA ILE A 116 -4.93 7.77 3.68
C ILE A 116 -5.27 6.30 3.87
N THR A 117 -6.04 5.74 2.94
CA THR A 117 -6.41 4.32 2.94
C THR A 117 -5.74 3.58 1.78
N GLY A 118 -5.59 2.28 1.89
CA GLY A 118 -5.02 1.46 0.81
C GLY A 118 -4.70 0.04 1.27
N LYS A 119 -4.46 -0.86 0.33
CA LYS A 119 -4.12 -2.27 0.61
C LYS A 119 -2.80 -2.42 1.38
N GLY A 120 -2.55 -3.60 1.93
CA GLY A 120 -1.26 -3.93 2.55
C GLY A 120 -0.12 -3.90 1.52
N GLY A 121 1.05 -3.36 1.90
CA GLY A 121 2.22 -3.29 1.01
C GLY A 121 2.14 -2.26 -0.12
N ILE A 122 1.09 -1.44 -0.17
CA ILE A 122 0.83 -0.49 -1.27
C ILE A 122 1.69 0.78 -1.23
N GLY A 123 2.49 0.99 -0.18
CA GLY A 123 3.41 2.12 -0.09
C GLY A 123 2.98 3.27 0.83
N LYS A 124 1.88 3.14 1.61
CA LYS A 124 1.40 4.22 2.50
C LYS A 124 2.47 4.76 3.44
N THR A 125 3.22 3.89 4.09
CA THR A 125 4.36 4.26 4.95
C THR A 125 5.42 5.05 4.19
N HIS A 126 5.78 4.61 2.98
CA HIS A 126 6.72 5.35 2.12
C HIS A 126 6.19 6.75 1.79
N LEU A 127 4.92 6.84 1.39
CA LEU A 127 4.28 8.14 1.11
C LEU A 127 4.35 9.09 2.32
N LEU A 128 4.05 8.59 3.53
CA LEU A 128 4.14 9.43 4.74
C LEU A 128 5.59 9.82 5.05
N CYS A 129 6.55 8.91 4.89
CA CYS A 129 7.97 9.22 5.06
C CYS A 129 8.44 10.25 4.02
N ASP A 130 8.01 10.13 2.77
CA ASP A 130 8.37 11.09 1.70
C ASP A 130 7.79 12.47 1.99
N ILE A 131 6.52 12.54 2.43
CA ILE A 131 5.90 13.80 2.88
C ILE A 131 6.75 14.42 3.99
N VAL A 132 7.06 13.68 5.05
CA VAL A 132 7.84 14.20 6.18
C VAL A 132 9.24 14.65 5.74
N ASN A 133 9.93 13.87 4.92
CA ASN A 133 11.25 14.22 4.39
C ASN A 133 11.21 15.48 3.52
N GLU A 134 10.19 15.61 2.65
CA GLU A 134 9.98 16.80 1.83
C GLU A 134 9.84 18.07 2.70
N PHE A 135 9.01 18.01 3.74
CA PHE A 135 8.84 19.14 4.65
C PHE A 135 10.12 19.47 5.41
N ILE A 136 10.81 18.46 5.98
CA ILE A 136 12.08 18.64 6.68
C ILE A 136 13.16 19.20 5.75
N SER A 137 13.20 18.77 4.49
CA SER A 137 14.16 19.30 3.50
C SER A 137 13.98 20.79 3.20
N LYS A 138 12.78 21.32 3.47
CA LYS A 138 12.40 22.74 3.38
C LYS A 138 12.48 23.48 4.72
N ASP A 139 13.13 22.90 5.71
CA ASP A 139 13.22 23.39 7.09
C ASP A 139 11.86 23.55 7.79
N ILE A 140 10.81 22.86 7.33
CA ILE A 140 9.48 22.87 7.94
C ILE A 140 9.40 21.70 8.93
N PRO A 141 8.98 21.95 10.21
CA PRO A 141 8.75 20.89 11.16
C PRO A 141 7.72 19.87 10.63
N ALA A 142 8.05 18.60 10.73
CA ALA A 142 7.15 17.53 10.36
C ALA A 142 7.37 16.33 11.28
N VAL A 143 6.31 15.58 11.54
CA VAL A 143 6.31 14.50 12.54
C VAL A 143 5.75 13.24 11.92
N ILE A 144 6.40 12.09 12.15
CA ILE A 144 5.83 10.78 11.89
C ILE A 144 5.83 9.93 13.17
N LEU A 145 4.68 9.32 13.45
CA LEU A 145 4.44 8.43 14.57
C LEU A 145 3.88 7.11 14.01
N LEU A 146 4.27 5.98 14.58
CA LEU A 146 3.78 4.68 14.16
C LEU A 146 2.59 4.26 15.02
N GLY A 147 1.58 3.63 14.44
CA GLY A 147 0.39 3.13 15.14
C GLY A 147 0.73 2.20 16.29
N GLU A 148 1.77 1.38 16.15
CA GLU A 148 2.24 0.46 17.21
C GLU A 148 2.73 1.17 18.50
N MET A 149 3.06 2.46 18.44
CA MET A 149 3.46 3.24 19.61
C MET A 149 2.30 3.56 20.55
N PHE A 150 1.07 3.54 20.02
CA PHE A 150 -0.12 3.88 20.77
C PHE A 150 -0.68 2.64 21.51
N LYS A 151 -0.84 2.77 22.82
CA LYS A 151 -1.29 1.67 23.69
C LYS A 151 -2.64 2.02 24.30
N SER A 152 -3.53 1.04 24.42
CA SER A 152 -4.90 1.21 24.93
C SER A 152 -5.02 1.92 26.29
N GLN A 153 -3.98 1.88 27.09
CA GLN A 153 -3.96 2.50 28.42
C GLN A 153 -3.44 3.96 28.44
N GLN A 154 -3.07 4.52 27.29
CA GLN A 154 -2.51 5.87 27.19
C GLN A 154 -3.31 6.69 26.20
N SER A 155 -3.56 7.98 26.52
CA SER A 155 -4.14 8.90 25.54
C SER A 155 -3.15 9.18 24.41
N ALA A 156 -3.66 9.54 23.23
CA ALA A 156 -2.83 9.91 22.10
C ALA A 156 -1.92 11.09 22.44
N ASP A 157 -2.42 12.06 23.20
CA ASP A 157 -1.65 13.21 23.68
C ASP A 157 -0.39 12.79 24.43
N ASN A 158 -0.54 11.88 25.39
CA ASN A 158 0.57 11.41 26.21
C ASN A 158 1.64 10.66 25.39
N VAL A 159 1.22 9.91 24.38
CA VAL A 159 2.15 9.21 23.47
C VAL A 159 2.96 10.23 22.68
N ILE A 160 2.29 11.24 22.11
CA ILE A 160 2.93 12.31 21.34
C ILE A 160 3.93 13.07 22.23
N LEU A 161 3.50 13.59 23.37
CA LEU A 161 4.35 14.37 24.27
C LEU A 161 5.58 13.59 24.74
N LYS A 162 5.39 12.31 25.10
CA LYS A 162 6.48 11.43 25.52
C LYS A 162 7.49 11.19 24.40
N ARG A 163 7.03 11.02 23.15
CA ARG A 163 7.93 10.79 22.01
C ARG A 163 8.89 11.95 21.79
N PHE A 164 8.42 13.18 22.04
CA PHE A 164 9.22 14.40 21.89
C PHE A 164 9.88 14.88 23.18
N ASN A 165 9.78 14.13 24.29
CA ASN A 165 10.24 14.57 25.62
C ASN A 165 9.74 15.99 25.96
N PHE A 166 8.51 16.31 25.55
CA PHE A 166 7.94 17.63 25.72
C PHE A 166 7.32 17.76 27.11
N ASN A 167 7.79 18.75 27.86
CA ASN A 167 7.29 19.07 29.20
C ASN A 167 6.23 20.19 29.10
N GLY A 168 4.99 19.82 28.89
CA GLY A 168 3.85 20.72 28.75
C GLY A 168 2.58 19.96 28.39
N THR A 169 1.55 20.67 28.01
CA THR A 169 0.31 20.10 27.49
C THR A 169 0.42 19.85 25.98
N ILE A 170 -0.50 19.07 25.43
CA ILE A 170 -0.57 18.87 23.97
C ILE A 170 -0.96 20.17 23.26
N GLU A 171 -1.74 21.01 23.92
CA GLU A 171 -2.12 22.34 23.45
C GLU A 171 -0.88 23.27 23.35
N ASP A 172 0.03 23.21 24.32
CA ASP A 172 1.31 23.97 24.27
C ASP A 172 2.16 23.48 23.08
N PHE A 173 2.25 22.16 22.89
CA PHE A 173 2.96 21.56 21.76
C PHE A 173 2.39 22.01 20.42
N PHE A 174 1.07 21.96 20.27
CA PHE A 174 0.40 22.42 19.05
C PHE A 174 0.51 23.93 18.85
N THR A 175 0.50 24.72 19.93
CA THR A 175 0.69 26.18 19.84
C THR A 175 2.04 26.48 19.17
N ILE A 176 3.12 25.86 19.62
CA ILE A 176 4.47 26.07 19.05
C ILE A 176 4.50 25.72 17.55
N LEU A 177 3.94 24.56 17.17
CA LEU A 177 3.91 24.15 15.78
C LEU A 177 3.04 25.07 14.92
N ASN A 178 1.90 25.49 15.45
CA ASN A 178 0.98 26.40 14.76
C ASN A 178 1.56 27.80 14.57
N GLU A 179 2.22 28.33 15.58
CA GLU A 179 2.92 29.63 15.50
C GLU A 179 4.01 29.60 14.45
N TYR A 180 4.79 28.50 14.40
CA TYR A 180 5.76 28.30 13.32
C TYR A 180 5.07 28.31 11.94
N GLY A 181 3.96 27.57 11.80
CA GLY A 181 3.20 27.50 10.57
C GLY A 181 2.65 28.87 10.14
N ILE A 182 2.12 29.66 11.09
CA ILE A 182 1.61 31.03 10.82
C ILE A 182 2.74 31.94 10.38
N GLN A 183 3.88 31.95 11.11
CA GLN A 183 5.01 32.85 10.82
C GLN A 183 5.64 32.57 9.45
N ASN A 184 5.67 31.32 9.01
CA ASN A 184 6.27 30.88 7.75
C ASN A 184 5.24 30.65 6.64
N ASN A 185 3.95 30.86 6.92
CA ASN A 185 2.82 30.62 6.02
C ASN A 185 2.79 29.19 5.43
N VAL A 186 3.01 28.19 6.30
CA VAL A 186 3.05 26.76 5.91
C VAL A 186 2.15 25.92 6.82
N TYR A 187 1.75 24.75 6.33
CA TYR A 187 1.14 23.72 7.16
C TYR A 187 2.23 22.84 7.79
N VAL A 188 2.04 22.48 9.06
CA VAL A 188 2.90 21.54 9.79
C VAL A 188 2.20 20.18 9.83
N PRO A 189 2.71 19.15 9.13
CA PRO A 189 2.10 17.85 9.12
C PRO A 189 2.49 17.02 10.34
N ILE A 190 1.48 16.36 10.94
CA ILE A 190 1.64 15.34 11.96
C ILE A 190 1.12 14.03 11.35
N CYS A 191 2.02 13.15 10.97
CA CYS A 191 1.69 11.88 10.35
C CYS A 191 1.55 10.78 11.40
N ILE A 192 0.50 9.96 11.32
CA ILE A 192 0.32 8.75 12.14
C ILE A 192 0.15 7.57 11.17
N ASP A 193 1.19 6.76 11.06
CA ASP A 193 1.19 5.62 10.14
C ASP A 193 0.57 4.38 10.77
N ALA A 194 -0.19 3.64 9.96
CA ALA A 194 -0.72 2.31 10.27
C ALA A 194 -1.52 2.25 11.60
N ILE A 195 -2.55 3.10 11.74
CA ILE A 195 -3.43 3.09 12.95
C ILE A 195 -4.04 1.71 13.25
N ASN A 196 -4.11 0.83 12.25
CA ASN A 196 -4.57 -0.56 12.41
C ASN A 196 -3.55 -1.48 13.10
N GLU A 197 -2.38 -0.99 13.51
CA GLU A 197 -1.37 -1.77 14.25
C GLU A 197 -1.46 -1.57 15.77
N VAL A 198 -2.43 -0.79 16.24
CA VAL A 198 -2.81 -0.74 17.66
C VAL A 198 -3.53 -2.03 18.04
N ASN A 199 -3.20 -2.60 19.20
CA ASN A 199 -3.80 -3.85 19.66
C ASN A 199 -5.31 -3.75 19.98
N ASP A 200 -5.79 -2.56 20.32
CA ASP A 200 -7.19 -2.27 20.64
C ASP A 200 -7.84 -1.51 19.49
N SER A 201 -8.71 -2.18 18.76
CA SER A 201 -9.39 -1.57 17.61
C SER A 201 -10.31 -0.38 17.99
N SER A 202 -10.76 -0.31 19.24
CA SER A 202 -11.57 0.81 19.73
C SER A 202 -10.76 2.07 20.06
N TYR A 203 -9.45 1.97 20.16
CA TYR A 203 -8.57 3.05 20.58
C TYR A 203 -8.77 4.34 19.77
N TRP A 204 -8.75 4.21 18.45
CA TRP A 204 -8.86 5.36 17.55
C TRP A 204 -10.27 5.93 17.45
N ASN A 205 -11.29 5.12 17.75
CA ASN A 205 -12.67 5.61 17.86
C ASN A 205 -12.84 6.64 18.98
N ILE A 206 -11.99 6.59 20.01
CA ILE A 206 -12.00 7.52 21.14
C ILE A 206 -10.97 8.63 20.94
N ASN A 207 -9.72 8.27 20.66
CA ASN A 207 -8.60 9.21 20.69
C ASN A 207 -8.53 10.12 19.46
N LEU A 208 -8.91 9.64 18.28
CA LEU A 208 -8.82 10.45 17.06
C LEU A 208 -9.79 11.63 17.06
N PRO A 209 -11.08 11.48 17.42
CA PRO A 209 -11.97 12.62 17.54
C PRO A 209 -11.53 13.65 18.59
N LEU A 210 -10.97 13.20 19.72
CA LEU A 210 -10.44 14.10 20.74
C LEU A 210 -9.23 14.90 20.25
N LEU A 211 -8.30 14.23 19.55
CA LEU A 211 -7.13 14.85 18.98
C LEU A 211 -7.50 15.85 17.87
N THR A 212 -8.40 15.48 16.97
CA THR A 212 -8.84 16.37 15.88
C THR A 212 -9.66 17.55 16.39
N ALA A 213 -10.49 17.37 17.41
CA ALA A 213 -11.22 18.49 18.04
C ALA A 213 -10.27 19.54 18.65
N LYS A 214 -9.17 19.12 19.26
CA LYS A 214 -8.14 20.05 19.74
C LYS A 214 -7.49 20.82 18.59
N LEU A 215 -7.27 20.16 17.45
CA LEU A 215 -6.65 20.80 16.29
C LEU A 215 -7.56 21.76 15.53
N GLU A 216 -8.88 21.74 15.73
CA GLU A 216 -9.80 22.70 15.10
C GLU A 216 -9.45 24.17 15.42
N THR A 217 -8.74 24.42 16.53
CA THR A 217 -8.26 25.75 16.91
C THR A 217 -6.91 26.14 16.30
N PHE A 218 -6.23 25.22 15.63
CA PHE A 218 -4.89 25.40 15.06
C PHE A 218 -4.93 25.29 13.53
N SER A 219 -5.02 26.43 12.86
CA SER A 219 -5.23 26.50 11.39
C SER A 219 -4.09 25.90 10.57
N ASN A 220 -2.86 25.97 11.09
CA ASN A 220 -1.64 25.59 10.36
C ASN A 220 -1.08 24.21 10.73
N ILE A 221 -1.86 23.38 11.44
CA ILE A 221 -1.50 21.98 11.70
C ILE A 221 -2.45 21.06 10.96
N LYS A 222 -1.91 20.00 10.34
CA LYS A 222 -2.70 18.96 9.69
C LYS A 222 -2.27 17.58 10.19
N ILE A 223 -3.24 16.76 10.61
CA ILE A 223 -2.99 15.34 10.89
C ILE A 223 -3.21 14.53 9.62
N ILE A 224 -2.23 13.70 9.28
CA ILE A 224 -2.29 12.74 8.17
C ILE A 224 -2.21 11.33 8.77
N ILE A 225 -3.23 10.53 8.54
CA ILE A 225 -3.36 9.21 9.16
C ILE A 225 -3.36 8.16 8.07
N SER A 226 -2.64 7.07 8.25
CA SER A 226 -2.76 5.93 7.35
C SER A 226 -3.49 4.76 8.02
N CYS A 227 -4.31 4.07 7.21
CA CYS A 227 -4.99 2.84 7.60
C CYS A 227 -5.09 1.89 6.41
N ARG A 228 -5.05 0.59 6.65
CA ARG A 228 -5.40 -0.38 5.61
C ARG A 228 -6.90 -0.37 5.38
N THR A 229 -7.31 -0.37 4.11
CA THR A 229 -8.73 -0.35 3.72
C THR A 229 -9.52 -1.47 4.39
N LEU A 230 -8.94 -2.66 4.47
CA LEU A 230 -9.57 -3.84 5.08
C LEU A 230 -9.93 -3.64 6.55
N TYR A 231 -9.10 -2.91 7.30
CA TYR A 231 -9.28 -2.68 8.74
C TYR A 231 -10.04 -1.40 9.08
N LEU A 232 -10.30 -0.54 8.09
CA LEU A 232 -10.83 0.79 8.33
C LEU A 232 -12.11 0.79 9.19
N LYS A 233 -13.06 -0.08 8.87
CA LYS A 233 -14.34 -0.20 9.59
C LYS A 233 -14.20 -0.77 11.00
N GLU A 234 -13.12 -1.47 11.27
CA GLU A 234 -12.84 -2.05 12.59
C GLU A 234 -12.25 -1.00 13.55
N TYR A 235 -11.42 -0.09 13.00
CA TYR A 235 -10.72 0.91 13.79
C TYR A 235 -11.39 2.28 13.82
N LEU A 236 -12.27 2.59 12.84
CA LEU A 236 -13.00 3.86 12.75
C LEU A 236 -14.46 3.61 12.35
N GLU A 237 -15.39 4.17 13.12
CA GLU A 237 -16.82 4.17 12.80
C GLU A 237 -17.09 5.01 11.55
N ASN A 238 -18.05 4.59 10.71
CA ASN A 238 -18.38 5.25 9.45
C ASN A 238 -18.72 6.74 9.62
N GLU A 239 -19.51 7.10 10.65
CA GLU A 239 -19.91 8.49 10.94
C GLU A 239 -18.71 9.39 11.27
N LYS A 240 -17.64 8.82 11.79
CA LYS A 240 -16.39 9.55 12.09
C LYS A 240 -15.51 9.68 10.86
N ILE A 241 -15.49 8.66 9.99
CA ILE A 241 -14.72 8.67 8.74
C ILE A 241 -15.16 9.81 7.81
N GLU A 242 -16.47 10.13 7.75
CA GLU A 242 -17.02 11.19 6.90
C GLU A 242 -16.53 12.61 7.29
N LYS A 243 -16.04 12.78 8.51
CA LYS A 243 -15.49 14.06 8.97
C LYS A 243 -14.07 14.34 8.41
N TYR A 244 -13.37 13.31 7.95
CA TYR A 244 -11.99 13.42 7.45
C TYR A 244 -11.95 13.50 5.93
N LEU A 245 -10.91 14.13 5.40
CA LEU A 245 -10.59 13.97 3.98
C LEU A 245 -10.06 12.56 3.76
N LYS A 246 -10.81 11.73 3.04
CA LYS A 246 -10.38 10.38 2.73
C LYS A 246 -9.70 10.34 1.37
N LEU A 247 -8.43 9.94 1.35
CA LEU A 247 -7.65 9.67 0.15
C LEU A 247 -7.36 8.18 0.05
N GLN A 248 -7.57 7.59 -1.11
CA GLN A 248 -7.22 6.22 -1.38
C GLN A 248 -5.87 6.16 -2.09
N HIS A 249 -4.92 5.44 -1.51
CA HIS A 249 -3.62 5.18 -2.12
C HIS A 249 -3.66 3.82 -2.82
N ASP A 250 -3.63 3.85 -4.15
CA ASP A 250 -3.74 2.67 -5.00
C ASP A 250 -2.38 2.17 -5.52
N GLY A 251 -1.29 2.57 -4.84
CA GLY A 251 0.07 2.19 -5.22
C GLY A 251 0.50 2.87 -6.52
N PHE A 252 0.97 2.07 -7.45
CA PHE A 252 1.39 2.53 -8.77
C PHE A 252 0.28 2.49 -9.82
N SER A 253 -1.00 2.49 -9.40
CA SER A 253 -2.12 2.55 -10.33
C SER A 253 -1.96 3.72 -11.31
N GLU A 254 -2.18 3.44 -12.60
CA GLU A 254 -1.96 4.36 -13.72
C GLU A 254 -0.48 4.70 -14.03
N MET A 255 0.47 4.27 -13.18
CA MET A 255 1.93 4.45 -13.35
C MET A 255 2.70 3.12 -13.35
N GLU A 256 2.01 2.00 -13.54
CA GLU A 256 2.59 0.65 -13.42
C GLU A 256 3.80 0.44 -14.34
N SER A 257 3.70 0.95 -15.55
CA SER A 257 4.78 0.82 -16.56
C SER A 257 6.01 1.63 -16.18
N GLU A 258 5.84 2.80 -15.58
CA GLU A 258 6.95 3.65 -15.12
C GLU A 258 7.57 3.06 -13.87
N ALA A 259 6.76 2.68 -12.89
CA ALA A 259 7.23 2.02 -11.68
C ALA A 259 8.01 0.75 -12.01
N LEU A 260 7.47 -0.09 -12.89
CA LEU A 260 8.13 -1.30 -13.34
C LEU A 260 9.48 -1.00 -13.99
N ARG A 261 9.54 0.00 -14.85
CA ARG A 261 10.80 0.42 -15.49
C ARG A 261 11.84 0.87 -14.47
N GLU A 262 11.45 1.76 -13.53
CA GLU A 262 12.36 2.25 -12.50
C GLU A 262 12.86 1.12 -11.58
N PHE A 263 11.97 0.22 -11.19
CA PHE A 263 12.37 -0.97 -10.42
C PHE A 263 13.30 -1.89 -11.22
N CYS A 264 13.00 -2.14 -12.49
CA CYS A 264 13.87 -2.94 -13.35
C CYS A 264 15.28 -2.32 -13.47
N VAL A 265 15.37 -1.00 -13.63
CA VAL A 265 16.65 -0.28 -13.67
C VAL A 265 17.37 -0.39 -12.33
N TYR A 266 16.67 -0.11 -11.22
CA TYR A 266 17.28 -0.16 -9.88
C TYR A 266 17.80 -1.55 -9.50
N TYR A 267 17.04 -2.60 -9.80
CA TYR A 267 17.42 -3.98 -9.49
C TYR A 267 18.32 -4.64 -10.57
N GLY A 268 18.47 -4.03 -11.73
CA GLY A 268 19.23 -4.58 -12.86
C GLY A 268 18.59 -5.85 -13.44
N VAL A 269 17.26 -5.85 -13.57
CA VAL A 269 16.46 -6.99 -14.06
C VAL A 269 15.71 -6.62 -15.34
N ASN A 270 15.31 -7.63 -16.11
CA ASN A 270 14.56 -7.49 -17.34
C ASN A 270 13.10 -7.94 -17.15
N ILE A 271 12.22 -7.46 -18.01
CA ILE A 271 10.83 -7.95 -18.09
C ILE A 271 10.56 -8.51 -19.47
N ASN A 272 9.87 -9.65 -19.53
CA ASN A 272 9.32 -10.15 -20.78
C ASN A 272 8.00 -9.44 -21.07
N TYR A 273 7.99 -8.58 -22.10
CA TYR A 273 6.81 -7.76 -22.48
C TYR A 273 5.57 -8.57 -22.89
N ASN A 274 5.65 -9.89 -22.99
CA ASN A 274 4.49 -10.74 -23.17
C ASN A 274 3.67 -10.94 -21.88
N SER A 275 4.20 -10.51 -20.74
CA SER A 275 3.51 -10.52 -19.43
C SER A 275 2.74 -9.21 -19.30
N VAL A 276 1.53 -9.16 -19.86
CA VAL A 276 0.65 -8.00 -19.84
C VAL A 276 0.12 -7.78 -18.43
N PHE A 277 0.18 -6.54 -17.96
CA PHE A 277 -0.51 -5.93 -16.82
C PHE A 277 -1.05 -6.90 -15.76
N VAL A 278 -0.34 -7.00 -14.68
CA VAL A 278 -0.71 -7.84 -13.54
C VAL A 278 -0.94 -6.92 -12.36
N PRO A 279 -2.01 -7.11 -11.59
CA PRO A 279 -2.31 -6.28 -10.42
C PRO A 279 -1.15 -6.18 -9.41
N GLU A 280 -0.25 -7.16 -9.44
CA GLU A 280 0.95 -7.19 -8.60
C GLU A 280 1.93 -6.05 -8.90
N PHE A 281 1.99 -5.54 -10.13
CA PHE A 281 2.85 -4.40 -10.47
C PHE A 281 2.37 -3.08 -9.87
N MET A 282 1.09 -2.99 -9.53
CA MET A 282 0.55 -1.84 -8.81
C MET A 282 1.01 -1.82 -7.34
N ASN A 283 1.41 -2.96 -6.80
CA ASN A 283 1.82 -3.07 -5.41
C ASN A 283 3.35 -3.02 -5.26
N PRO A 284 3.91 -1.95 -4.65
CA PRO A 284 5.35 -1.78 -4.49
C PRO A 284 6.06 -2.95 -3.81
N LEU A 285 5.44 -3.56 -2.79
CA LEU A 285 6.03 -4.71 -2.09
C LEU A 285 6.19 -5.91 -3.02
N PHE A 286 5.15 -6.24 -3.78
CA PHE A 286 5.21 -7.38 -4.69
C PHE A 286 6.12 -7.12 -5.87
N LEU A 287 6.14 -5.91 -6.40
CA LEU A 287 7.09 -5.52 -7.43
C LEU A 287 8.54 -5.67 -6.94
N LYS A 288 8.82 -5.23 -5.71
CA LYS A 288 10.12 -5.47 -5.05
C LYS A 288 10.46 -6.95 -4.97
N MET A 289 9.52 -7.78 -4.50
CA MET A 289 9.73 -9.23 -4.37
C MET A 289 10.00 -9.88 -5.72
N LEU A 290 9.26 -9.51 -6.76
CA LEU A 290 9.47 -9.98 -8.13
C LEU A 290 10.86 -9.62 -8.65
N CYS A 291 11.30 -8.38 -8.44
CA CYS A 291 12.62 -7.93 -8.84
C CYS A 291 13.74 -8.66 -8.07
N GLU A 292 13.58 -8.86 -6.76
CA GLU A 292 14.57 -9.61 -5.97
C GLU A 292 14.68 -11.07 -6.42
N ILE A 293 13.57 -11.74 -6.72
CA ILE A 293 13.55 -13.10 -7.25
C ILE A 293 14.21 -13.14 -8.64
N ALA A 294 13.85 -12.20 -9.52
CA ALA A 294 14.40 -12.15 -10.88
C ALA A 294 15.91 -11.90 -10.88
N LYS A 295 16.42 -11.09 -9.98
CA LYS A 295 17.85 -10.77 -9.85
C LYS A 295 18.72 -12.01 -9.63
N GLU A 296 18.18 -13.03 -8.97
CA GLU A 296 18.88 -14.29 -8.69
C GLU A 296 18.78 -15.33 -9.81
N LYS A 297 17.99 -15.07 -10.86
CA LYS A 297 17.90 -15.93 -12.05
C LYS A 297 19.00 -15.60 -13.04
N ASP A 298 19.46 -16.59 -13.79
CA ASP A 298 20.51 -16.42 -14.79
C ASP A 298 20.12 -15.42 -15.89
N ASP A 299 18.86 -15.44 -16.32
CA ASP A 299 18.30 -14.54 -17.33
C ASP A 299 17.84 -13.20 -16.76
N LYS A 300 17.84 -13.06 -15.41
CA LYS A 300 17.37 -11.86 -14.68
C LYS A 300 16.02 -11.36 -15.15
N THR A 301 15.12 -12.27 -15.54
CA THR A 301 13.83 -11.92 -16.09
C THR A 301 12.71 -12.10 -15.07
N ILE A 302 11.87 -11.07 -14.93
CA ILE A 302 10.66 -11.11 -14.09
C ILE A 302 9.66 -12.08 -14.72
N VAL A 303 9.25 -13.07 -13.92
CA VAL A 303 8.14 -13.99 -14.24
C VAL A 303 7.04 -13.76 -13.23
N VAL A 304 5.85 -13.44 -13.72
CA VAL A 304 4.69 -13.19 -12.86
C VAL A 304 3.98 -14.50 -12.55
N GLU A 305 3.81 -14.74 -11.27
CA GLU A 305 3.13 -15.90 -10.70
C GLU A 305 2.01 -15.43 -9.76
N ASP A 306 1.18 -16.36 -9.25
CA ASP A 306 0.22 -16.01 -8.19
C ASP A 306 0.93 -15.61 -6.88
N ILE A 307 0.20 -14.89 -6.00
CA ILE A 307 0.78 -14.37 -4.75
C ILE A 307 1.33 -15.48 -3.85
N HIS A 308 0.69 -16.63 -3.82
CA HIS A 308 1.15 -17.74 -2.98
C HIS A 308 2.52 -18.25 -3.46
N LYS A 309 2.67 -18.42 -4.78
CA LYS A 309 3.95 -18.81 -5.38
C LYS A 309 5.00 -17.72 -5.22
N LEU A 310 4.63 -16.46 -5.45
CA LEU A 310 5.51 -15.32 -5.23
C LEU A 310 6.05 -15.28 -3.80
N MET A 311 5.18 -15.45 -2.80
CA MET A 311 5.58 -15.51 -1.39
C MET A 311 6.50 -16.69 -1.10
N ASN A 312 6.18 -17.88 -1.61
CA ASN A 312 7.04 -19.05 -1.43
C ASN A 312 8.41 -18.83 -2.06
N ASP A 313 8.48 -18.43 -3.32
CA ASP A 313 9.74 -18.20 -4.05
C ASP A 313 10.59 -17.14 -3.35
N PHE A 314 9.96 -16.06 -2.85
CA PHE A 314 10.65 -15.02 -2.11
C PHE A 314 11.25 -15.55 -0.79
N PHE A 315 10.46 -16.28 -0.01
CA PHE A 315 10.95 -16.82 1.27
C PHE A 315 11.98 -17.95 1.06
N ASP A 316 11.87 -18.73 0.00
CA ASP A 316 12.88 -19.72 -0.39
C ASP A 316 14.19 -19.03 -0.79
N LEU A 317 14.10 -17.92 -1.52
CA LEU A 317 15.26 -17.09 -1.83
C LEU A 317 15.94 -16.58 -0.57
N LYS A 318 15.17 -16.03 0.38
CA LYS A 318 15.71 -15.55 1.65
C LYS A 318 16.26 -16.67 2.53
N ASN A 319 15.59 -17.81 2.57
CA ASN A 319 16.11 -19.00 3.25
C ASN A 319 17.47 -19.43 2.66
N LYS A 320 17.58 -19.49 1.33
CA LYS A 320 18.84 -19.82 0.65
C LYS A 320 19.94 -18.80 0.98
N ALA A 321 19.65 -17.51 0.92
CA ALA A 321 20.62 -16.46 1.20
C ALA A 321 21.16 -16.54 2.64
N ILE A 322 20.27 -16.84 3.61
CA ILE A 322 20.63 -16.95 5.03
C ILE A 322 21.36 -18.26 5.30
N THR A 323 20.85 -19.40 4.82
CA THR A 323 21.47 -20.72 5.08
C THR A 323 22.83 -20.87 4.43
N ASN A 324 23.07 -20.24 3.28
CA ASN A 324 24.38 -20.24 2.63
C ASN A 324 25.48 -19.52 3.44
N LYS A 325 25.11 -18.70 4.43
CA LYS A 325 26.07 -18.09 5.37
C LYS A 325 26.48 -19.05 6.51
N TYR A 326 25.81 -20.17 6.63
CA TYR A 326 26.04 -21.20 7.65
C TYR A 326 26.03 -22.62 7.05
N PRO A 327 26.85 -22.88 6.00
CA PRO A 327 26.79 -24.14 5.24
C PRO A 327 27.19 -25.38 6.07
N GLU A 328 27.92 -25.16 7.17
CA GLU A 328 28.31 -26.21 8.13
C GLU A 328 27.16 -26.70 9.00
N TYR A 329 26.08 -25.89 9.12
CA TYR A 329 24.94 -26.21 10.00
C TYR A 329 23.68 -26.52 9.20
N PHE A 330 23.48 -25.92 8.01
CA PHE A 330 22.22 -26.00 7.28
C PHE A 330 22.37 -26.46 5.85
N SER A 331 21.43 -27.29 5.44
CA SER A 331 21.05 -27.48 4.05
C SER A 331 19.90 -26.55 3.67
N ILE A 332 19.82 -26.11 2.41
CA ILE A 332 18.66 -25.34 1.90
C ILE A 332 17.34 -26.09 2.14
N ARG A 333 17.39 -27.44 2.10
CA ARG A 333 16.21 -28.32 2.31
C ARG A 333 15.66 -28.27 3.73
N ASP A 334 16.44 -27.81 4.71
CA ASP A 334 16.02 -27.77 6.11
C ASP A 334 14.94 -26.73 6.37
N ASN A 335 14.78 -25.75 5.47
CA ASN A 335 13.75 -24.70 5.54
C ASN A 335 13.73 -24.00 6.90
N VAL A 336 14.91 -23.68 7.44
CA VAL A 336 15.09 -23.18 8.80
C VAL A 336 14.38 -21.85 9.00
N VAL A 337 14.57 -20.92 8.05
CA VAL A 337 14.00 -19.58 8.16
C VAL A 337 12.47 -19.61 8.12
N PRO A 338 11.81 -20.27 7.14
CA PRO A 338 10.36 -20.44 7.16
C PRO A 338 9.83 -21.08 8.46
N LYS A 339 10.50 -22.11 9.00
CA LYS A 339 10.08 -22.77 10.25
C LYS A 339 10.15 -21.82 11.45
N ILE A 340 11.19 -20.99 11.54
CA ILE A 340 11.31 -19.96 12.56
C ILE A 340 10.20 -18.93 12.40
N LEU A 341 9.96 -18.38 11.20
CA LEU A 341 8.96 -17.36 10.96
C LEU A 341 7.53 -17.86 11.23
N ILE A 342 7.22 -19.12 10.90
CA ILE A 342 5.96 -19.78 11.30
C ILE A 342 5.80 -19.78 12.83
N SER A 343 6.86 -20.14 13.54
CA SER A 343 6.82 -20.22 15.02
C SER A 343 6.69 -18.83 15.65
N VAL A 344 7.37 -17.83 15.09
CA VAL A 344 7.26 -16.42 15.49
C VAL A 344 5.84 -15.92 15.28
N ALA A 345 5.26 -16.13 14.10
CA ALA A 345 3.89 -15.71 13.80
C ALA A 345 2.88 -16.35 14.75
N LYS A 346 3.03 -17.66 15.02
CA LYS A 346 2.18 -18.38 15.96
C LYS A 346 2.28 -17.81 17.38
N LEU A 347 3.50 -17.60 17.88
CA LEU A 347 3.72 -17.08 19.24
C LEU A 347 3.17 -15.65 19.39
N MET A 348 3.32 -14.80 18.37
CA MET A 348 2.71 -13.47 18.35
C MET A 348 1.18 -13.55 18.43
N ALA A 349 0.57 -14.42 17.62
CA ALA A 349 -0.88 -14.61 17.59
C ALA A 349 -1.42 -15.18 18.89
N ASP A 350 -0.78 -16.23 19.45
CA ASP A 350 -1.18 -16.86 20.71
C ASP A 350 -1.16 -15.84 21.88
N ASN A 351 -0.23 -14.89 21.85
CA ASN A 351 -0.14 -13.80 22.82
C ASN A 351 -0.98 -12.56 22.43
N LYS A 352 -1.75 -12.60 21.35
CA LYS A 352 -2.57 -11.49 20.84
C LYS A 352 -1.78 -10.18 20.67
N ARG A 353 -0.57 -10.26 20.10
CA ARG A 353 0.31 -9.12 19.87
C ARG A 353 1.04 -9.24 18.52
N TYR A 354 1.47 -8.12 17.95
CA TYR A 354 2.19 -8.06 16.66
C TYR A 354 3.71 -8.00 16.83
N TYR A 355 4.23 -8.27 18.03
CA TYR A 355 5.65 -8.30 18.32
C TYR A 355 6.02 -9.52 19.16
N ILE A 356 7.27 -9.89 19.11
CA ILE A 356 7.91 -10.85 20.01
C ILE A 356 9.03 -10.13 20.75
N LEU A 357 9.23 -10.45 22.05
CA LEU A 357 10.36 -9.88 22.77
C LEU A 357 11.67 -10.53 22.31
N TRP A 358 12.75 -9.75 22.30
CA TRP A 358 14.07 -10.25 21.88
C TRP A 358 14.47 -11.55 22.56
N ASN A 359 14.26 -11.65 23.88
CA ASN A 359 14.58 -12.86 24.63
C ASN A 359 13.68 -14.04 24.21
N GLU A 360 12.39 -13.81 23.99
CA GLU A 360 11.46 -14.87 23.52
C GLU A 360 11.85 -15.36 22.14
N LEU A 361 12.22 -14.43 21.22
CA LEU A 361 12.72 -14.80 19.90
C LEU A 361 14.00 -15.62 19.99
N LYS A 362 14.92 -15.21 20.85
CA LYS A 362 16.19 -15.92 21.07
C LYS A 362 15.96 -17.34 21.61
N ASP A 363 15.05 -17.50 22.57
CA ASP A 363 14.71 -18.79 23.14
C ASP A 363 13.97 -19.68 22.13
N LEU A 364 13.04 -19.13 21.36
CA LEU A 364 12.35 -19.82 20.27
C LEU A 364 13.35 -20.32 19.21
N VAL A 365 14.27 -19.46 18.77
CA VAL A 365 15.29 -19.84 17.78
C VAL A 365 16.22 -20.92 18.35
N LYS A 366 16.66 -20.79 19.61
CA LYS A 366 17.46 -21.83 20.28
C LYS A 366 16.72 -23.17 20.32
N GLN A 367 15.44 -23.16 20.68
CA GLN A 367 14.63 -24.38 20.70
C GLN A 367 14.57 -25.04 19.32
N ARG A 368 14.32 -24.25 18.25
CA ARG A 368 14.28 -24.76 16.88
C ARG A 368 15.61 -25.30 16.40
N LEU A 369 16.70 -24.66 16.78
CA LEU A 369 18.05 -25.14 16.46
C LEU A 369 18.39 -26.41 17.24
N ALA A 370 17.96 -26.53 18.50
CA ALA A 370 18.17 -27.73 19.31
C ALA A 370 17.45 -28.96 18.74
N GLU A 371 16.28 -28.79 18.10
CA GLU A 371 15.58 -29.85 17.36
C GLU A 371 16.41 -30.39 16.18
N MET A 372 17.45 -29.66 15.75
CA MET A 372 18.39 -30.01 14.70
C MET A 372 19.80 -30.29 15.24
N ASP A 373 19.95 -30.48 16.55
CA ASP A 373 21.23 -30.70 17.27
C ASP A 373 22.26 -29.55 17.12
N ILE A 374 21.79 -28.31 16.85
CA ILE A 374 22.62 -27.12 16.67
C ILE A 374 22.54 -26.22 17.90
N LYS A 375 23.69 -25.86 18.50
CA LYS A 375 23.71 -25.13 19.79
C LYS A 375 24.21 -23.69 19.74
N GLU A 376 24.92 -23.25 18.69
CA GLU A 376 25.79 -22.05 18.81
C GLU A 376 25.47 -20.83 17.99
N ILE A 377 24.52 -20.85 17.04
CA ILE A 377 24.36 -19.79 16.05
C ILE A 377 23.10 -18.93 16.17
N SER A 378 22.31 -19.07 17.25
CA SER A 378 20.99 -18.45 17.38
C SER A 378 21.00 -16.93 17.17
N SER A 379 21.94 -16.22 17.82
CA SER A 379 22.02 -14.75 17.71
C SER A 379 22.49 -14.29 16.32
N GLY A 380 23.40 -15.03 15.69
CA GLY A 380 23.84 -14.77 14.33
C GLY A 380 22.73 -14.95 13.31
N LEU A 381 21.96 -16.05 13.45
CA LEU A 381 20.83 -16.35 12.58
C LEU A 381 19.72 -15.29 12.69
N ILE A 382 19.38 -14.83 13.90
CA ILE A 382 18.42 -13.75 14.11
C ILE A 382 18.87 -12.46 13.40
N LYS A 383 20.16 -12.08 13.57
CA LYS A 383 20.71 -10.90 12.88
C LYS A 383 20.61 -11.03 11.35
N GLN A 384 20.82 -12.23 10.79
CA GLN A 384 20.64 -12.43 9.36
C GLN A 384 19.16 -12.31 8.92
N ILE A 385 18.22 -12.84 9.71
CA ILE A 385 16.78 -12.70 9.43
C ILE A 385 16.37 -11.22 9.42
N ILE A 386 16.91 -10.41 10.34
CA ILE A 386 16.67 -8.96 10.38
C ILE A 386 17.35 -8.27 9.20
N SER A 387 18.61 -8.59 8.89
CA SER A 387 19.34 -7.96 7.77
C SER A 387 18.72 -8.25 6.40
N GLU A 388 18.01 -9.37 6.25
CA GLU A 388 17.25 -9.72 5.05
C GLU A 388 15.83 -9.12 5.04
N ASN A 389 15.50 -8.20 5.98
CA ASN A 389 14.20 -7.53 6.10
C ASN A 389 13.00 -8.49 6.21
N LEU A 390 13.16 -9.60 6.90
CA LEU A 390 12.06 -10.50 7.25
C LEU A 390 11.45 -10.15 8.61
N LEU A 391 12.30 -9.81 9.56
CA LEU A 391 11.94 -9.22 10.85
C LEU A 391 12.63 -7.87 10.99
N ARG A 392 12.16 -7.00 11.88
CA ARG A 392 12.78 -5.73 12.22
C ARG A 392 12.65 -5.44 13.73
N GLU A 393 13.56 -4.66 14.26
CA GLU A 393 13.43 -4.07 15.59
C GLU A 393 12.29 -3.04 15.58
N SER A 394 11.56 -2.93 16.67
CA SER A 394 10.49 -1.95 16.81
C SER A 394 11.08 -0.57 17.12
N ASP A 395 10.53 0.47 16.50
CA ASP A 395 11.03 1.84 16.67
C ASP A 395 10.71 2.45 18.06
N ASP A 396 9.79 1.84 18.81
CA ASP A 396 9.39 2.30 20.15
C ASP A 396 10.11 1.59 21.30
N ASP A 397 10.70 0.42 21.02
CA ASP A 397 11.31 -0.42 22.06
C ASP A 397 12.22 -1.48 21.44
N ASP A 398 13.53 -1.29 21.50
CA ASP A 398 14.57 -2.17 20.96
C ASP A 398 14.48 -3.63 21.46
N SER A 399 13.72 -3.85 22.55
CA SER A 399 13.47 -5.21 23.05
C SER A 399 12.40 -5.95 22.27
N LYS A 400 11.67 -5.27 21.38
CA LYS A 400 10.59 -5.85 20.58
C LYS A 400 11.01 -6.04 19.13
N ILE A 401 10.64 -7.18 18.59
CA ILE A 401 10.86 -7.55 17.21
C ILE A 401 9.52 -7.77 16.53
N THR A 402 9.35 -7.22 15.35
CA THR A 402 8.15 -7.35 14.51
C THR A 402 8.50 -7.97 13.17
N PHE A 403 7.50 -8.44 12.41
CA PHE A 403 7.70 -8.71 11.00
C PHE A 403 7.99 -7.40 10.26
N ALA A 404 8.93 -7.41 9.31
CA ALA A 404 9.26 -6.24 8.51
C ALA A 404 8.04 -5.69 7.73
N TYR A 405 7.15 -6.59 7.34
CA TYR A 405 5.86 -6.27 6.73
C TYR A 405 4.76 -7.09 7.41
N GLN A 406 3.66 -6.46 7.78
CA GLN A 406 2.53 -7.16 8.40
C GLN A 406 1.97 -8.26 7.47
N LYS A 407 2.09 -8.11 6.14
CA LYS A 407 1.68 -9.13 5.17
C LYS A 407 2.48 -10.44 5.33
N PHE A 408 3.73 -10.37 5.78
CA PHE A 408 4.53 -11.55 6.09
C PHE A 408 4.01 -12.28 7.34
N PHE A 409 3.65 -11.53 8.39
CA PHE A 409 2.97 -12.10 9.56
C PHE A 409 1.67 -12.81 9.16
N GLU A 410 0.80 -12.12 8.42
CA GLU A 410 -0.47 -12.66 7.94
C GLU A 410 -0.30 -13.95 7.14
N TYR A 411 0.68 -13.98 6.24
CA TYR A 411 1.00 -15.16 5.44
C TYR A 411 1.48 -16.34 6.29
N TYR A 412 2.43 -16.12 7.19
CA TYR A 412 2.95 -17.20 8.03
C TYR A 412 1.94 -17.67 9.07
N TYR A 413 1.15 -16.76 9.63
CA TYR A 413 0.08 -17.16 10.55
C TYR A 413 -1.03 -17.93 9.82
N ALA A 414 -1.40 -17.50 8.62
CA ALA A 414 -2.34 -18.27 7.80
C ALA A 414 -1.83 -19.68 7.48
N LYS A 415 -0.55 -19.86 7.24
CA LYS A 415 0.06 -21.21 7.05
C LYS A 415 -0.13 -22.10 8.28
N THR A 416 -0.11 -21.56 9.49
CA THR A 416 -0.35 -22.37 10.70
C THR A 416 -1.80 -22.83 10.80
N LEU A 417 -2.74 -22.05 10.24
CA LEU A 417 -4.17 -22.29 10.33
C LEU A 417 -4.75 -23.04 9.11
N SER A 418 -4.07 -22.99 7.97
CA SER A 418 -4.57 -23.59 6.72
C SER A 418 -4.74 -25.11 6.77
N ASN A 419 -4.14 -25.79 7.75
CA ASN A 419 -4.28 -27.22 7.99
C ASN A 419 -5.40 -27.55 8.99
N ASN A 420 -6.06 -26.55 9.58
CA ASN A 420 -7.17 -26.75 10.48
C ASN A 420 -8.45 -27.04 9.69
N ASP A 421 -9.43 -27.69 10.33
CA ASP A 421 -10.74 -27.85 9.73
C ASP A 421 -11.48 -26.52 9.60
N GLU A 422 -12.40 -26.44 8.64
CA GLU A 422 -13.12 -25.21 8.29
C GLU A 422 -13.92 -24.65 9.48
N LYS A 423 -14.41 -25.50 10.37
CA LYS A 423 -15.17 -25.11 11.55
C LYS A 423 -14.28 -24.40 12.57
N THR A 424 -13.08 -24.90 12.77
CA THR A 424 -12.06 -24.26 13.64
C THR A 424 -11.67 -22.89 13.09
N ILE A 425 -11.40 -22.78 11.78
CA ILE A 425 -11.11 -21.50 11.14
C ILE A 425 -12.28 -20.52 11.34
N PHE A 426 -13.50 -20.97 11.08
CA PHE A 426 -14.68 -20.13 11.20
C PHE A 426 -14.93 -19.66 12.65
N ASN A 427 -14.76 -20.51 13.65
CA ASN A 427 -14.85 -20.12 15.04
C ASN A 427 -13.81 -19.06 15.41
N ALA A 428 -12.59 -19.20 14.94
CA ALA A 428 -11.53 -18.21 15.16
C ALA A 428 -11.88 -16.84 14.56
N VAL A 429 -12.57 -16.81 13.39
CA VAL A 429 -13.09 -15.57 12.78
C VAL A 429 -14.16 -14.92 13.66
N ILE A 430 -15.16 -15.69 14.07
CA ILE A 430 -16.29 -15.18 14.88
C ILE A 430 -15.80 -14.63 16.22
N ASN A 431 -14.83 -15.32 16.84
CA ASN A 431 -14.25 -14.93 18.11
C ASN A 431 -13.23 -13.77 18.01
N ASN A 432 -13.02 -13.21 16.81
CA ASN A 432 -11.98 -12.21 16.55
C ASN A 432 -10.56 -12.67 16.96
N GLU A 433 -10.27 -13.97 16.84
CA GLU A 433 -8.96 -14.54 17.16
C GLU A 433 -7.97 -14.39 16.00
N ILE A 434 -8.46 -14.13 14.78
CA ILE A 434 -7.64 -13.90 13.58
C ILE A 434 -7.99 -12.57 12.93
N THR A 435 -6.98 -11.96 12.33
CA THR A 435 -7.15 -10.68 11.62
C THR A 435 -7.75 -10.89 10.24
N LEU A 436 -8.38 -9.84 9.69
CA LEU A 436 -8.93 -9.87 8.33
C LEU A 436 -7.87 -10.17 7.27
N GLY A 437 -6.65 -9.64 7.42
CA GLY A 437 -5.54 -9.94 6.50
C GLY A 437 -5.06 -11.39 6.60
N THR A 438 -5.07 -11.97 7.80
CA THR A 438 -4.82 -13.41 7.99
C THR A 438 -5.91 -14.25 7.34
N LEU A 439 -7.18 -13.85 7.50
CA LEU A 439 -8.31 -14.55 6.88
C LEU A 439 -8.24 -14.48 5.34
N GLU A 440 -7.87 -13.33 4.78
CA GLU A 440 -7.59 -13.19 3.35
C GLU A 440 -6.55 -14.21 2.87
N MET A 441 -5.43 -14.32 3.59
CA MET A 441 -4.40 -15.30 3.27
C MET A 441 -4.85 -16.75 3.44
N ILE A 442 -5.64 -17.06 4.47
CA ILE A 442 -6.22 -18.39 4.66
C ILE A 442 -7.09 -18.77 3.46
N GLN A 443 -7.92 -17.88 2.97
CA GLN A 443 -8.78 -18.15 1.82
C GLN A 443 -7.97 -18.42 0.54
N ILE A 444 -6.89 -17.67 0.33
CA ILE A 444 -5.97 -17.91 -0.80
C ILE A 444 -5.31 -19.29 -0.66
N LEU A 445 -4.74 -19.60 0.51
CA LEU A 445 -4.07 -20.88 0.77
C LEU A 445 -5.03 -22.07 0.70
N TYR A 446 -6.25 -21.91 1.22
CA TYR A 446 -7.28 -22.96 1.16
C TYR A 446 -7.65 -23.28 -0.28
N PHE A 447 -7.85 -22.25 -1.13
CA PHE A 447 -8.13 -22.47 -2.55
C PHE A 447 -6.96 -23.14 -3.27
N GLN A 448 -5.72 -22.73 -3.01
CA GLN A 448 -4.54 -23.34 -3.62
C GLN A 448 -4.42 -24.84 -3.26
N ASN A 449 -4.73 -25.19 -2.02
CA ASN A 449 -4.65 -26.58 -1.54
C ASN A 449 -5.82 -27.45 -2.00
N ASN A 450 -7.03 -26.92 -2.00
CA ASN A 450 -8.26 -27.70 -2.19
C ASN A 450 -8.93 -27.48 -3.55
N LYS A 451 -8.56 -26.41 -4.28
CA LYS A 451 -9.22 -25.93 -5.51
C LYS A 451 -10.73 -25.66 -5.31
N GLU A 452 -11.11 -25.33 -4.06
CA GLU A 452 -12.46 -24.97 -3.64
C GLU A 452 -12.41 -23.68 -2.81
N GLU A 453 -13.53 -22.95 -2.80
CA GLU A 453 -13.63 -21.71 -2.01
C GLU A 453 -13.98 -22.04 -0.54
N LEU A 454 -13.19 -21.57 0.39
CA LEU A 454 -13.48 -21.74 1.83
C LEU A 454 -14.88 -21.21 2.19
N ILE A 455 -15.29 -20.10 1.59
CA ILE A 455 -16.60 -19.47 1.82
C ILE A 455 -17.77 -20.41 1.45
N SER A 456 -17.58 -21.37 0.54
CA SER A 456 -18.59 -22.35 0.17
C SER A 456 -18.92 -23.34 1.30
N LYS A 457 -17.99 -23.53 2.23
CA LYS A 457 -18.10 -24.46 3.37
C LYS A 457 -18.71 -23.79 4.62
N LEU A 458 -18.87 -22.48 4.61
CA LEU A 458 -19.41 -21.73 5.74
C LEU A 458 -20.95 -21.78 5.71
N ASP A 459 -21.56 -21.99 6.86
CA ASP A 459 -23.01 -22.06 7.03
C ASP A 459 -23.71 -20.75 6.65
N ASN A 460 -25.04 -20.81 6.43
CA ASN A 460 -25.90 -19.79 5.78
C ASN A 460 -25.89 -18.37 6.36
N LYS A 461 -25.19 -18.09 7.44
CA LYS A 461 -24.98 -16.72 7.97
C LYS A 461 -23.53 -16.29 7.69
N ARG A 462 -23.31 -15.76 6.50
CA ARG A 462 -21.98 -15.26 6.11
C ARG A 462 -21.70 -13.97 6.85
N ASP A 463 -20.67 -13.97 7.68
CA ASP A 463 -20.16 -12.75 8.30
C ASP A 463 -19.61 -11.81 7.22
N ALA A 464 -19.92 -10.51 7.33
CA ALA A 464 -19.44 -9.50 6.39
C ALA A 464 -17.90 -9.47 6.32
N LYS A 465 -17.21 -9.75 7.42
CA LYS A 465 -15.74 -9.83 7.48
C LYS A 465 -15.19 -10.96 6.60
N VAL A 466 -15.85 -12.13 6.62
CA VAL A 466 -15.46 -13.29 5.79
C VAL A 466 -15.61 -12.94 4.32
N LEU A 467 -16.69 -12.26 3.96
CA LEU A 467 -16.95 -11.85 2.59
C LEU A 467 -15.95 -10.77 2.12
N ASP A 468 -15.71 -9.74 2.92
CA ASP A 468 -14.75 -8.67 2.59
C ASP A 468 -13.34 -9.25 2.39
N SER A 469 -12.91 -10.20 3.23
CA SER A 469 -11.61 -10.88 3.07
C SER A 469 -11.56 -11.82 1.86
N PHE A 470 -12.69 -12.48 1.53
CA PHE A 470 -12.79 -13.31 0.33
C PHE A 470 -12.65 -12.49 -0.95
N ILE A 471 -13.37 -11.38 -1.03
CA ILE A 471 -13.29 -10.46 -2.18
C ILE A 471 -11.89 -9.88 -2.30
N SER A 472 -11.29 -9.46 -1.18
CA SER A 472 -9.91 -8.98 -1.16
C SER A 472 -8.93 -10.06 -1.65
N GLY A 473 -9.13 -11.31 -1.25
CA GLY A 473 -8.30 -12.44 -1.68
C GLY A 473 -8.37 -12.74 -3.18
N LEU A 474 -9.49 -12.42 -3.84
CA LEU A 474 -9.63 -12.64 -5.28
C LEU A 474 -8.69 -11.77 -6.12
N TYR A 475 -8.33 -10.58 -5.64
CA TYR A 475 -7.37 -9.70 -6.32
C TYR A 475 -5.97 -10.32 -6.47
N TRP A 476 -5.66 -11.32 -5.65
CA TRP A 476 -4.34 -11.97 -5.63
C TRP A 476 -4.32 -13.29 -6.43
N ARG A 477 -5.38 -13.58 -7.17
CA ARG A 477 -5.50 -14.79 -8.00
C ARG A 477 -5.32 -14.46 -9.47
N LYS A 478 -4.81 -15.43 -10.21
CA LYS A 478 -4.78 -15.34 -11.66
C LYS A 478 -6.22 -15.34 -12.23
N PRO A 479 -6.47 -14.65 -13.33
CA PRO A 479 -7.80 -14.64 -13.96
C PRO A 479 -8.36 -16.04 -14.28
N ASP A 480 -7.51 -17.00 -14.64
CA ASP A 480 -7.88 -18.39 -14.94
C ASP A 480 -8.20 -19.21 -13.67
N GLU A 481 -7.83 -18.75 -12.50
CA GLU A 481 -8.21 -19.34 -11.21
C GLU A 481 -9.59 -18.87 -10.72
N VAL A 482 -10.16 -17.82 -11.32
CA VAL A 482 -11.53 -17.35 -11.04
C VAL A 482 -12.50 -18.10 -11.97
N ASN A 483 -12.88 -19.31 -11.55
CA ASN A 483 -13.74 -20.19 -12.32
C ASN A 483 -15.24 -19.94 -12.09
N GLU A 484 -16.11 -20.68 -12.80
CA GLU A 484 -17.57 -20.55 -12.66
C GLU A 484 -18.05 -20.77 -11.21
N LYS A 485 -17.42 -21.67 -10.46
CA LYS A 485 -17.78 -21.92 -9.05
C LYS A 485 -17.46 -20.69 -8.19
N THR A 486 -16.31 -20.07 -8.40
CA THR A 486 -15.93 -18.81 -7.75
C THR A 486 -16.98 -17.72 -8.03
N VAL A 487 -17.38 -17.57 -9.31
CA VAL A 487 -18.40 -16.58 -9.69
C VAL A 487 -19.77 -16.88 -9.04
N ILE A 488 -20.15 -18.15 -8.93
CA ILE A 488 -21.37 -18.56 -8.23
C ILE A 488 -21.30 -18.17 -6.74
N GLU A 489 -20.17 -18.41 -6.10
CA GLU A 489 -19.99 -18.07 -4.68
C GLU A 489 -19.96 -16.54 -4.46
N ILE A 490 -19.34 -15.77 -5.35
CA ILE A 490 -19.41 -14.31 -5.34
C ILE A 490 -20.88 -13.84 -5.44
N LYS A 491 -21.64 -14.36 -6.41
CA LYS A 491 -23.05 -14.00 -6.58
C LYS A 491 -23.89 -14.32 -5.35
N LYS A 492 -23.73 -15.54 -4.78
CA LYS A 492 -24.42 -15.93 -3.54
C LYS A 492 -24.05 -15.00 -2.37
N ALA A 493 -22.77 -14.68 -2.25
CA ALA A 493 -22.28 -13.83 -1.20
C ALA A 493 -22.86 -12.40 -1.32
N ILE A 494 -22.82 -11.80 -2.51
CA ILE A 494 -23.34 -10.46 -2.78
C ILE A 494 -24.87 -10.43 -2.57
N THR A 495 -25.61 -11.46 -2.98
CA THR A 495 -27.06 -11.52 -2.80
C THR A 495 -27.49 -11.67 -1.34
N SER A 496 -26.63 -12.18 -0.48
CA SER A 496 -26.90 -12.32 0.96
C SER A 496 -26.69 -11.02 1.75
N LEU A 497 -26.09 -9.98 1.14
CA LEU A 497 -25.86 -8.70 1.79
C LEU A 497 -27.12 -7.82 1.76
N ASP A 498 -27.24 -6.92 2.75
CA ASP A 498 -28.22 -5.86 2.66
C ASP A 498 -27.94 -4.92 1.45
N GLU A 499 -28.95 -4.15 1.03
CA GLU A 499 -28.88 -3.41 -0.24
C GLU A 499 -27.74 -2.37 -0.28
N ASN A 500 -27.45 -1.71 0.83
CA ASN A 500 -26.41 -0.67 0.91
C ASN A 500 -25.00 -1.28 0.85
N VAL A 501 -24.79 -2.38 1.56
CA VAL A 501 -23.52 -3.12 1.54
C VAL A 501 -23.31 -3.74 0.17
N ARG A 502 -24.36 -4.31 -0.43
CA ARG A 502 -24.33 -4.89 -1.77
C ARG A 502 -23.86 -3.90 -2.83
N ARG A 503 -24.42 -2.68 -2.86
CA ARG A 503 -24.02 -1.64 -3.80
C ARG A 503 -22.54 -1.29 -3.67
N ARG A 504 -22.03 -1.13 -2.44
CA ARG A 504 -20.61 -0.81 -2.19
C ARG A 504 -19.69 -1.94 -2.62
N THR A 505 -20.08 -3.19 -2.35
CA THR A 505 -19.29 -4.38 -2.74
C THR A 505 -19.23 -4.54 -4.26
N ILE A 506 -20.34 -4.30 -4.97
CA ILE A 506 -20.36 -4.35 -6.44
C ILE A 506 -19.46 -3.26 -7.04
N ILE A 507 -19.51 -2.03 -6.49
CA ILE A 507 -18.65 -0.94 -6.95
C ILE A 507 -17.18 -1.33 -6.74
N GLY A 508 -16.83 -1.89 -5.58
CA GLY A 508 -15.45 -2.35 -5.31
C GLY A 508 -14.96 -3.51 -6.19
N LEU A 509 -15.87 -4.33 -6.75
CA LEU A 509 -15.52 -5.40 -7.69
C LEU A 509 -15.39 -4.91 -9.15
N LEU A 510 -15.92 -3.73 -9.46
CA LEU A 510 -15.89 -3.13 -10.79
C LEU A 510 -14.75 -2.10 -10.93
N ALA A 511 -14.19 -1.66 -9.81
CA ALA A 511 -13.03 -0.76 -9.75
C ALA A 511 -11.73 -1.57 -9.78
#